data_3df2843e8fd30f53a7e3d346f3ae99cf
#
_entry.id   3df2843e8fd30f53a7e3d346f3ae99cf
#
_cell.length_a   1.000
_cell.length_b   1.000
_cell.length_c   1.000
_cell.angle_alpha   90.00
_cell.angle_beta   90.00
_cell.angle_gamma   90.00
#
_symmetry.space_group_name_H-M   'P 1'
#
loop_
_entity.id
_entity.type
_entity.pdbx_description
1 polymer ?
#
loop_
_entity_poly.entity_id
_entity_poly.type
_entity_poly.pdbx_seq_one_letter_code
_entity_poly.pdbx_strand_id
1 'polypeptide(L)' 'MGGAEKKSPVVKRSIRIAGHKTSISLEDDFWRALKEIAGERHKSLSALVAAIEGDRQHSNLSSAIRLFVLEFYRS' A
#
# COMPACT_ATOMS: atom_id res chain seq x y z
N MET A 1 6.45 4.42 -27.36
CA MET A 1 6.48 4.22 -26.73
C MET A 1 7.14 4.27 -25.84
N GLY A 2 7.55 4.43 -25.84
CA GLY A 2 8.49 4.51 -24.81
C GLY A 2 7.96 4.63 -23.45
N GLY A 3 6.78 4.97 -23.30
CA GLY A 3 6.20 5.10 -22.00
C GLY A 3 6.26 3.84 -21.19
N ALA A 4 6.44 2.73 -21.86
CA ALA A 4 6.46 1.46 -21.17
C ALA A 4 7.60 1.37 -20.15
N GLU A 5 8.62 2.15 -20.35
CA GLU A 5 9.75 2.09 -19.44
C GLU A 5 9.51 2.81 -18.14
N LYS A 6 8.42 3.51 -18.06
CA LYS A 6 8.15 4.28 -16.87
C LYS A 6 7.54 3.46 -15.78
N LYS A 7 8.14 2.35 -15.49
CA LYS A 7 7.69 1.56 -14.39
C LYS A 7 8.05 2.23 -13.10
N SER A 8 7.13 2.20 -12.16
CA SER A 8 7.42 2.68 -10.83
C SER A 8 8.45 1.79 -10.18
N PRO A 9 9.45 2.38 -9.57
CA PRO A 9 10.40 1.57 -8.83
C PRO A 9 9.75 1.00 -7.60
N VAL A 10 10.22 -0.17 -7.20
CA VAL A 10 9.80 -0.76 -5.94
C VAL A 10 10.60 -0.10 -4.84
N VAL A 11 9.89 0.46 -3.87
CA VAL A 11 10.51 1.19 -2.77
C VAL A 11 10.22 0.46 -1.48
N LYS A 12 11.27 0.22 -0.70
CA LYS A 12 11.13 -0.43 0.59
C LYS A 12 11.03 0.63 1.66
N ARG A 13 9.97 0.60 2.42
CA ARG A 13 9.75 1.59 3.47
C ARG A 13 9.42 0.90 4.77
N SER A 14 9.87 1.50 5.87
CA SER A 14 9.55 1.02 7.19
C SER A 14 8.31 1.75 7.69
N ILE A 15 7.36 0.99 8.19
CA ILE A 15 6.12 1.54 8.71
C ILE A 15 5.88 0.91 10.06
N ARG A 16 5.41 1.72 11.01
CA ARG A 16 5.05 1.21 12.32
C ARG A 16 3.58 0.83 12.32
N ILE A 17 3.30 -0.43 12.59
CA ILE A 17 1.96 -0.97 12.57
C ILE A 17 1.70 -1.64 13.90
N ALA A 18 0.63 -1.23 14.57
CA ALA A 18 0.21 -1.87 15.82
C ALA A 18 1.36 -1.96 16.83
N GLY A 19 2.19 -0.95 16.87
CA GLY A 19 3.26 -0.88 17.84
C GLY A 19 4.55 -1.54 17.43
N HIS A 20 4.61 -2.17 16.28
CA HIS A 20 5.87 -2.77 15.83
C HIS A 20 6.22 -2.23 14.45
N LYS A 21 7.50 -2.30 14.13
CA LYS A 21 7.98 -1.81 12.86
C LYS A 21 8.02 -2.95 11.84
N THR A 22 7.59 -2.66 10.64
CA THR A 22 7.65 -3.64 9.57
C THR A 22 8.15 -2.97 8.30
N SER A 23 8.76 -3.74 7.42
CA SER A 23 9.25 -3.23 6.14
C SER A 23 8.34 -3.74 5.04
N ILE A 24 7.97 -2.83 4.15
CA ILE A 24 7.08 -3.18 3.04
C ILE A 24 7.72 -2.70 1.75
N SER A 25 7.84 -3.60 0.80
CA SER A 25 8.34 -3.27 -0.53
C SER A 25 7.15 -3.12 -1.47
N LEU A 26 7.04 -1.97 -2.09
CA LEU A 26 5.86 -1.67 -2.87
C LEU A 26 6.24 -0.66 -3.95
N GLU A 27 5.65 -0.77 -5.12
CA GLU A 27 5.89 0.21 -6.17
C GLU A 27 5.47 1.59 -5.71
N ASP A 28 6.24 2.59 -6.15
CA ASP A 28 5.99 3.95 -5.71
C ASP A 28 4.58 4.44 -6.04
N ASP A 29 4.05 4.02 -7.18
CA ASP A 29 2.69 4.38 -7.55
C ASP A 29 1.67 3.85 -6.55
N PHE A 30 1.90 2.66 -6.03
CA PHE A 30 1.01 2.11 -5.02
C PHE A 30 1.15 2.84 -3.70
N TRP A 31 2.37 3.28 -3.36
CA TRP A 31 2.55 4.08 -2.16
C TRP A 31 1.76 5.37 -2.25
N ARG A 32 1.81 6.03 -3.39
CA ARG A 32 1.08 7.27 -3.58
C ARG A 32 -0.43 7.05 -3.52
N ALA A 33 -0.90 6.01 -4.18
CA ALA A 33 -2.32 5.69 -4.13
C ALA A 33 -2.77 5.41 -2.70
N LEU A 34 -1.95 4.68 -1.96
CA LEU A 34 -2.29 4.35 -0.59
C LEU A 34 -2.39 5.60 0.28
N LYS A 35 -1.47 6.55 0.07
CA LYS A 35 -1.53 7.81 0.80
C LYS A 35 -2.79 8.60 0.46
N GLU A 36 -3.18 8.60 -0.80
CA GLU A 36 -4.39 9.30 -1.22
C GLU A 36 -5.62 8.69 -0.59
N ILE A 37 -5.67 7.36 -0.56
CA ILE A 37 -6.81 6.69 0.05
C ILE A 37 -6.87 6.99 1.54
N ALA A 38 -5.72 6.97 2.20
CA ALA A 38 -5.68 7.29 3.63
C ALA A 38 -6.20 8.71 3.87
N GLY A 39 -5.81 9.65 3.02
CA GLY A 39 -6.28 11.02 3.14
C GLY A 39 -7.78 11.13 2.98
N GLU A 40 -8.33 10.41 2.01
CA GLU A 40 -9.77 10.43 1.79
C GLU A 40 -10.54 9.85 2.97
N ARG A 41 -9.96 8.88 3.64
CA ARG A 41 -10.60 8.24 4.77
C ARG A 41 -10.24 8.90 6.10
N HIS A 42 -9.45 9.96 6.03
CA HIS A 42 -9.02 10.68 7.23
C HIS A 42 -8.30 9.78 8.21
N LYS A 43 -7.43 8.93 7.66
CA LYS A 43 -6.64 8.01 8.46
C LYS A 43 -5.18 8.21 8.16
N SER A 44 -4.34 7.85 9.12
CA SER A 44 -2.92 7.84 8.85
C SER A 44 -2.58 6.66 7.96
N LEU A 45 -1.45 6.75 7.29
CA LEU A 45 -1.00 5.65 6.45
C LEU A 45 -0.82 4.38 7.28
N SER A 46 -0.25 4.52 8.48
CA SER A 46 -0.06 3.37 9.36
C SER A 46 -1.38 2.73 9.74
N ALA A 47 -2.39 3.53 10.03
CA ALA A 47 -3.69 2.99 10.40
C ALA A 47 -4.32 2.24 9.25
N LEU A 48 -4.18 2.77 8.03
CA LEU A 48 -4.74 2.10 6.87
C LEU A 48 -4.03 0.78 6.60
N VAL A 49 -2.71 0.78 6.70
CA VAL A 49 -1.95 -0.45 6.46
C VAL A 49 -2.25 -1.47 7.55
N ALA A 50 -2.44 -1.04 8.78
CA ALA A 50 -2.80 -1.94 9.87
C ALA A 50 -4.13 -2.62 9.59
N ALA A 51 -5.09 -1.87 9.06
CA ALA A 51 -6.38 -2.45 8.73
C ALA A 51 -6.25 -3.47 7.61
N ILE A 52 -5.43 -3.17 6.61
CA ILE A 52 -5.20 -4.11 5.50
C ILE A 52 -4.54 -5.37 6.02
N GLU A 53 -3.56 -5.21 6.90
CA GLU A 53 -2.85 -6.35 7.45
C GLU A 53 -3.78 -7.27 8.22
N GLY A 54 -4.68 -6.67 9.00
CA GLY A 54 -5.61 -7.47 9.79
C GLY A 54 -6.60 -8.24 8.94
N ASP A 55 -6.84 -7.75 7.73
CA ASP A 55 -7.83 -8.35 6.85
C ASP A 55 -7.26 -9.35 5.88
N ARG A 56 -5.95 -9.36 5.71
CA ARG A 56 -5.34 -10.27 4.75
C ARG A 56 -5.36 -11.68 5.30
N GLN A 57 -5.42 -12.65 4.40
CA GLN A 57 -5.51 -14.03 4.85
C GLN A 57 -4.25 -14.83 4.57
N HIS A 58 -3.79 -14.84 3.34
CA HIS A 58 -2.68 -15.71 3.00
C HIS A 58 -1.58 -15.04 2.22
N SER A 59 -1.86 -13.93 1.59
CA SER A 59 -0.85 -13.28 0.79
C SER A 59 0.04 -12.43 1.69
N ASN A 60 1.21 -12.06 1.16
CA ASN A 60 2.05 -11.15 1.90
C ASN A 60 1.43 -9.77 1.87
N LEU A 61 1.96 -8.91 2.72
CA LEU A 61 1.36 -7.60 2.92
C LEU A 61 1.41 -6.74 1.66
N SER A 62 2.49 -6.83 0.89
CA SER A 62 2.58 -6.06 -0.34
C SER A 62 1.46 -6.43 -1.31
N SER A 63 1.21 -7.72 -1.45
CA SER A 63 0.13 -8.17 -2.32
C SER A 63 -1.22 -7.71 -1.81
N ALA A 64 -1.42 -7.78 -0.50
CA ALA A 64 -2.68 -7.34 0.09
C ALA A 64 -2.92 -5.85 -0.17
N ILE A 65 -1.87 -5.06 -0.07
CA ILE A 65 -1.99 -3.62 -0.33
C ILE A 65 -2.33 -3.36 -1.78
N ARG A 66 -1.67 -4.08 -2.71
CA ARG A 66 -1.97 -3.90 -4.12
C ARG A 66 -3.41 -4.23 -4.43
N LEU A 67 -3.90 -5.31 -3.88
CA LEU A 67 -5.29 -5.70 -4.09
C LEU A 67 -6.25 -4.69 -3.49
N PHE A 68 -5.92 -4.17 -2.32
CA PHE A 68 -6.75 -3.15 -1.68
C PHE A 68 -6.86 -1.91 -2.56
N VAL A 69 -5.73 -1.43 -3.08
CA VAL A 69 -5.72 -0.24 -3.92
C VAL A 69 -6.54 -0.49 -5.19
N LEU A 70 -6.33 -1.66 -5.79
CA LEU A 70 -7.04 -2.00 -7.01
C LEU A 70 -8.55 -2.02 -6.78
N GLU A 71 -8.99 -2.65 -5.70
CA GLU A 71 -10.40 -2.71 -5.38
C GLU A 71 -10.99 -1.34 -5.12
N PHE A 72 -10.22 -0.50 -4.45
CA PHE A 72 -10.69 0.84 -4.13
C PHE A 72 -11.01 1.62 -5.42
N TYR A 73 -10.14 1.52 -6.41
CA TYR A 73 -10.33 2.29 -7.63
C TYR A 73 -11.26 1.61 -8.63
N ARG A 74 -11.60 0.36 -8.41
CA ARG A 74 -12.54 -0.33 -9.27
C ARG A 74 -13.99 -0.15 -8.85
N SER A 75 -14.24 0.17 -7.62
CA SER A 75 -15.62 0.28 -7.15
C SER A 75 -16.26 1.62 -7.39
#